data_b5d63eaae4a29a2268143c696ec7c370
#
_entry.id   b5d63eaae4a29a2268143c696ec7c370
#
_cell.length_a   1.000
_cell.length_b   1.000
_cell.length_c   1.000
_cell.angle_alpha   90.00
_cell.angle_beta   90.00
_cell.angle_gamma   90.00
#
_symmetry.space_group_name_H-M   'P 1'
#
loop_
_entity.id
_entity.type
_entity.pdbx_description
1 polymer ?
#
loop_
_entity_poly.entity_id
_entity_poly.type
_entity_poly.pdbx_seq_one_letter_code
_entity_poly.pdbx_strand_id
1 'polypeptide(L)'
;MEQATRYSPKREAILQCLRSTTCHPSAEWLYTQLKPQIPNLSLATVYRNLARFRSEGTVQVIGCVDGEDRYDWNMAPHGHFICRTCGAVIDLPSIPVNAPDLSQVGRGEGYSVTFYGCCNACLAKKESC
;
A
#
# COMPACT_ATOMS: atom_id res chain seq x y z
N MET A 1 18.78 -12.20 17.72
CA MET A 1 18.83 -10.78 17.93
C MET A 1 18.89 -10.07 16.61
N GLU A 2 18.15 -9.05 16.57
CA GLU A 2 18.12 -8.24 15.43
C GLU A 2 19.42 -7.50 15.22
N GLN A 3 19.97 -7.66 14.09
CA GLN A 3 21.16 -6.95 13.78
C GLN A 3 20.86 -5.49 13.55
N ALA A 4 21.65 -4.61 14.13
CA ALA A 4 21.43 -3.19 13.94
C ALA A 4 21.48 -2.89 12.44
N THR A 5 20.46 -2.21 11.96
CA THR A 5 20.38 -1.85 10.56
C THR A 5 21.21 -0.61 10.31
N ARG A 6 22.11 -0.68 9.35
CA ARG A 6 22.86 0.47 8.96
C ARG A 6 21.93 1.54 8.41
N TYR A 7 22.16 2.79 8.81
CA TYR A 7 21.37 3.89 8.28
C TYR A 7 21.52 3.96 6.77
N SER A 8 20.41 4.15 6.09
CA SER A 8 20.38 4.26 4.64
C SER A 8 19.55 5.47 4.26
N PRO A 9 20.18 6.50 3.68
CA PRO A 9 19.40 7.66 3.24
C PRO A 9 18.32 7.30 2.24
N LYS A 10 18.59 6.35 1.34
CA LYS A 10 17.59 5.94 0.36
C LYS A 10 16.40 5.27 1.03
N ARG A 11 16.67 4.38 1.99
CA ARG A 11 15.59 3.70 2.70
C ARG A 11 14.73 4.69 3.47
N GLU A 12 15.39 5.62 4.14
CA GLU A 12 14.66 6.62 4.92
C GLU A 12 13.82 7.52 4.01
N ALA A 13 14.37 7.93 2.86
CA ALA A 13 13.65 8.77 1.93
C ALA A 13 12.41 8.06 1.37
N ILE A 14 12.54 6.76 1.08
CA ILE A 14 11.40 5.99 0.58
C ILE A 14 10.30 5.93 1.64
N LEU A 15 10.68 5.66 2.89
CA LEU A 15 9.71 5.55 3.96
C LEU A 15 9.01 6.88 4.21
N GLN A 16 9.77 7.98 4.21
CA GLN A 16 9.17 9.30 4.41
C GLN A 16 8.24 9.69 3.27
N CYS A 17 8.62 9.37 2.04
CA CYS A 17 7.78 9.64 0.90
C CYS A 17 6.47 8.86 1.00
N LEU A 18 6.58 7.60 1.39
CA LEU A 18 5.41 6.76 1.58
C LEU A 18 4.48 7.32 2.66
N ARG A 19 5.06 7.79 3.76
CA ARG A 19 4.27 8.33 4.86
C ARG A 19 3.67 9.71 4.56
N SER A 20 4.17 10.38 3.55
CA SER A 20 3.73 11.74 3.24
C SER A 20 2.49 11.77 2.35
N THR A 21 2.02 10.63 1.91
CA THR A 21 0.90 10.59 0.98
C THR A 21 -0.18 9.64 1.46
N THR A 22 -1.41 9.93 1.09
CA THR A 22 -2.55 9.06 1.37
C THR A 22 -3.05 8.38 0.09
N CYS A 23 -2.32 8.51 -1.01
CA CYS A 23 -2.78 7.94 -2.27
C CYS A 23 -2.44 6.45 -2.41
N HIS A 24 -1.79 5.86 -1.42
CA HIS A 24 -1.40 4.45 -1.44
C HIS A 24 -0.57 4.14 -2.68
N PRO A 25 0.68 4.61 -2.70
CA PRO A 25 1.49 4.61 -3.91
C PRO A 25 1.97 3.23 -4.31
N SER A 26 2.33 3.12 -5.58
CA SER A 26 3.07 1.98 -6.11
C SER A 26 4.56 2.24 -5.97
N ALA A 27 5.37 1.21 -6.23
CA ALA A 27 6.81 1.37 -6.25
C ALA A 27 7.24 2.34 -7.33
N GLU A 28 6.60 2.29 -8.49
CA GLU A 28 6.93 3.18 -9.59
C GLU A 28 6.64 4.63 -9.23
N TRP A 29 5.53 4.87 -8.55
CA TRP A 29 5.20 6.23 -8.12
C TRP A 29 6.27 6.76 -7.16
N LEU A 30 6.66 5.96 -6.19
CA LEU A 30 7.70 6.36 -5.24
C LEU A 30 9.02 6.66 -5.95
N TYR A 31 9.38 5.80 -6.90
CA TYR A 31 10.58 5.99 -7.68
C TYR A 31 10.53 7.32 -8.45
N THR A 32 9.41 7.59 -9.10
CA THR A 32 9.25 8.83 -9.88
C THR A 32 9.35 10.06 -8.99
N GLN A 33 8.77 10.00 -7.79
CA GLN A 33 8.81 11.14 -6.88
C GLN A 33 10.22 11.39 -6.33
N LEU A 34 10.99 10.34 -6.12
CA LEU A 34 12.27 10.46 -5.44
C LEU A 34 13.46 10.60 -6.39
N LYS A 35 13.31 10.17 -7.63
CA LYS A 35 14.43 10.16 -8.57
C LYS A 35 15.08 11.55 -8.76
N PRO A 36 14.32 12.65 -8.84
CA PRO A 36 14.95 13.96 -8.98
C PRO A 36 15.85 14.34 -7.80
N GLN A 37 15.53 13.86 -6.61
CA GLN A 37 16.29 14.18 -5.41
C GLN A 37 17.41 13.19 -5.16
N ILE A 38 17.27 11.99 -5.69
CA ILE A 38 18.26 10.92 -5.52
C ILE A 38 18.57 10.35 -6.90
N PRO A 39 19.46 11.03 -7.65
CA PRO A 39 19.66 10.65 -9.06
C PRO A 39 20.16 9.23 -9.27
N ASN A 40 20.82 8.64 -8.27
CA ASN A 40 21.31 7.27 -8.40
C ASN A 40 20.34 6.23 -7.83
N LEU A 41 19.10 6.64 -7.53
CA LEU A 41 18.08 5.70 -7.09
C LEU A 41 17.65 4.83 -8.26
N SER A 42 17.54 3.52 -8.02
CA SER A 42 17.01 2.60 -9.02
C SER A 42 15.66 2.07 -8.56
N LEU A 43 14.85 1.65 -9.52
CA LEU A 43 13.57 1.05 -9.22
C LEU A 43 13.75 -0.24 -8.41
N ALA A 44 14.81 -1.00 -8.70
CA ALA A 44 15.11 -2.21 -7.94
C ALA A 44 15.37 -1.90 -6.48
N THR A 45 16.02 -0.78 -6.18
CA THR A 45 16.24 -0.36 -4.80
C THR A 45 14.94 -0.06 -4.10
N VAL A 46 14.01 0.59 -4.79
CA VAL A 46 12.69 0.87 -4.22
C VAL A 46 11.97 -0.43 -3.87
N TYR A 47 11.95 -1.37 -4.80
CA TYR A 47 11.29 -2.66 -4.56
C TYR A 47 11.94 -3.42 -3.40
N ARG A 48 13.28 -3.43 -3.32
CA ARG A 48 13.96 -4.12 -2.22
C ARG A 48 13.59 -3.52 -0.87
N ASN A 49 13.53 -2.21 -0.80
CA ASN A 49 13.18 -1.56 0.46
C ASN A 49 11.73 -1.79 0.83
N LEU A 50 10.83 -1.78 -0.15
CA LEU A 50 9.41 -2.05 0.13
C LEU A 50 9.23 -3.49 0.61
N ALA A 51 9.94 -4.44 0.02
CA ALA A 51 9.87 -5.82 0.48
C ALA A 51 10.36 -5.95 1.92
N ARG A 52 11.40 -5.22 2.27
CA ARG A 52 11.91 -5.20 3.62
C ARG A 52 10.91 -4.59 4.59
N PHE A 53 10.33 -3.44 4.23
CA PHE A 53 9.32 -2.81 5.09
C PHE A 53 8.13 -3.73 5.29
N ARG A 54 7.74 -4.45 4.24
CA ARG A 54 6.63 -5.37 4.33
C ARG A 54 6.94 -6.53 5.27
N SER A 55 8.14 -7.10 5.17
CA SER A 55 8.53 -8.20 6.03
C SER A 55 8.67 -7.77 7.48
N GLU A 56 9.00 -6.51 7.72
CA GLU A 56 9.12 -5.97 9.07
C GLU A 56 7.79 -5.49 9.63
N GLY A 57 6.72 -5.52 8.83
CA GLY A 57 5.42 -5.06 9.29
C GLY A 57 5.25 -3.56 9.29
N THR A 58 6.14 -2.82 8.60
CA THR A 58 6.07 -1.37 8.53
C THR A 58 5.05 -0.89 7.50
N VAL A 59 4.89 -1.64 6.42
CA VAL A 59 3.91 -1.34 5.38
C VAL A 59 3.18 -2.60 5.00
N GLN A 60 2.03 -2.44 4.34
CA GLN A 60 1.27 -3.57 3.81
C GLN A 60 0.90 -3.28 2.36
N VAL A 61 0.68 -4.35 1.62
CA VAL A 61 0.12 -4.27 0.27
C VAL A 61 -1.38 -4.37 0.40
N ILE A 62 -2.10 -3.38 -0.10
CA ILE A 62 -3.55 -3.33 0.04
C ILE A 62 -4.28 -3.80 -1.20
N GLY A 63 -3.56 -4.00 -2.30
CA GLY A 63 -4.18 -4.47 -3.52
C GLY A 63 -3.26 -4.26 -4.69
N CYS A 64 -3.67 -4.79 -5.83
CA CYS A 64 -2.93 -4.65 -7.08
C CYS A 64 -3.83 -3.91 -8.07
N VAL A 65 -3.34 -2.80 -8.59
CA VAL A 65 -4.08 -1.98 -9.53
C VAL A 65 -3.23 -1.85 -10.79
N ASP A 66 -3.80 -2.27 -11.92
CA ASP A 66 -3.10 -2.21 -13.21
C ASP A 66 -1.75 -2.90 -13.16
N GLY A 67 -1.68 -4.04 -12.46
CA GLY A 67 -0.46 -4.82 -12.38
C GLY A 67 0.57 -4.29 -11.38
N GLU A 68 0.23 -3.25 -10.63
CA GLU A 68 1.14 -2.68 -9.64
C GLU A 68 0.58 -2.83 -8.25
N ASP A 69 1.41 -3.34 -7.34
CA ASP A 69 1.05 -3.39 -5.93
C ASP A 69 0.96 -1.98 -5.38
N ARG A 70 -0.03 -1.74 -4.54
CA ARG A 70 -0.22 -0.46 -3.87
C ARG A 70 0.06 -0.66 -2.39
N TYR A 71 0.76 0.29 -1.80
CA TYR A 71 1.30 0.16 -0.45
C TYR A 71 0.63 1.14 0.50
N ASP A 72 0.49 0.74 1.75
CA ASP A 72 -0.07 1.59 2.78
C ASP A 72 0.82 1.47 4.02
N TRP A 73 1.25 2.63 4.54
CA TRP A 73 2.05 2.67 5.76
C TRP A 73 1.18 2.58 7.01
N ASN A 74 -0.12 2.85 6.86
CA ASN A 74 -1.03 2.83 8.00
C ASN A 74 -1.46 1.39 8.27
N MET A 75 -0.92 0.83 9.35
CA MET A 75 -1.20 -0.54 9.71
C MET A 75 -2.44 -0.69 10.58
N ALA A 76 -3.12 0.41 10.90
CA ALA A 76 -4.37 0.34 11.66
C ALA A 76 -5.43 -0.36 10.80
N PRO A 77 -6.30 -1.17 11.42
CA PRO A 77 -7.34 -1.86 10.65
C PRO A 77 -8.30 -0.86 10.02
N HIS A 78 -8.46 -0.92 8.73
CA HIS A 78 -9.43 -0.11 8.00
C HIS A 78 -9.66 -0.77 6.65
N GLY A 79 -10.74 -0.37 5.98
CA GLY A 79 -11.03 -0.89 4.65
C GLY A 79 -10.51 0.01 3.57
N HIS A 80 -10.59 -0.46 2.34
CA HIS A 80 -10.18 0.29 1.17
C HIS A 80 -11.19 0.10 0.05
N PHE A 81 -11.31 1.12 -0.78
CA PHE A 81 -12.12 1.04 -1.99
C PHE A 81 -11.20 1.33 -3.17
N ILE A 82 -11.20 0.44 -4.16
CA ILE A 82 -10.38 0.60 -5.34
C ILE A 82 -11.29 0.85 -6.53
N CYS A 83 -11.09 1.99 -7.19
CA CYS A 83 -11.81 2.30 -8.41
C CYS A 83 -11.13 1.59 -9.57
N ARG A 84 -11.89 0.75 -10.27
CA ARG A 84 -11.34 -0.01 -11.39
C ARG A 84 -11.14 0.84 -12.63
N THR A 85 -11.75 2.02 -12.67
CA THR A 85 -11.63 2.90 -13.82
C THR A 85 -10.41 3.80 -13.73
N CYS A 86 -10.23 4.51 -12.61
CA CYS A 86 -9.12 5.46 -12.49
C CYS A 86 -8.00 4.96 -11.59
N GLY A 87 -8.17 3.83 -10.91
CA GLY A 87 -7.13 3.28 -10.04
C GLY A 87 -7.02 3.95 -8.69
N ALA A 88 -7.94 4.84 -8.36
CA ALA A 88 -7.89 5.50 -7.06
C ALA A 88 -8.09 4.48 -5.94
N VAL A 89 -7.32 4.64 -4.87
CA VAL A 89 -7.46 3.81 -3.68
C VAL A 89 -7.86 4.74 -2.54
N ILE A 90 -9.02 4.49 -1.98
CA ILE A 90 -9.65 5.37 -1.00
C ILE A 90 -9.78 4.62 0.31
N ASP A 91 -9.34 5.25 1.40
CA ASP A 91 -9.49 4.66 2.72
C ASP A 91 -10.93 4.73 3.17
N LEU A 92 -11.39 3.66 3.79
CA LEU A 92 -12.69 3.59 4.40
C LEU A 92 -12.51 3.47 5.90
N PRO A 93 -13.52 3.88 6.68
CA PRO A 93 -13.42 3.69 8.13
C PRO A 93 -13.36 2.21 8.46
N SER A 94 -13.00 1.92 9.72
CA SER A 94 -12.98 0.55 10.18
C SER A 94 -14.33 -0.10 9.96
N ILE A 95 -14.31 -1.30 9.37
CA ILE A 95 -15.52 -2.01 9.01
C ILE A 95 -15.62 -3.23 9.90
N PRO A 96 -16.72 -3.37 10.66
CA PRO A 96 -16.87 -4.57 11.49
C PRO A 96 -17.03 -5.79 10.61
N VAL A 97 -16.31 -6.84 10.98
CA VAL A 97 -16.35 -8.11 10.26
C VAL A 97 -16.64 -9.21 11.28
N ASN A 98 -17.65 -10.02 11.00
CA ASN A 98 -17.93 -11.18 11.83
C ASN A 98 -16.89 -12.24 11.51
N ALA A 99 -15.96 -12.46 12.44
CA ALA A 99 -14.90 -13.42 12.22
C ALA A 99 -15.49 -14.84 12.17
N PRO A 100 -15.14 -15.62 11.16
CA PRO A 100 -15.58 -17.02 11.13
C PRO A 100 -14.78 -17.83 12.13
N ASP A 101 -15.26 -19.03 12.42
CA ASP A 101 -14.51 -19.95 13.25
C ASP A 101 -13.39 -20.54 12.38
N LEU A 102 -12.17 -20.18 12.71
CA LEU A 102 -11.00 -20.62 11.94
C LEU A 102 -10.30 -21.80 12.57
N SER A 103 -10.89 -22.40 13.62
CA SER A 103 -10.20 -23.46 14.35
C SER A 103 -9.88 -24.67 13.47
N GLN A 104 -10.64 -24.86 12.39
CA GLN A 104 -10.38 -25.98 11.47
C GLN A 104 -9.18 -25.73 10.55
N VAL A 105 -8.73 -24.49 10.43
CA VAL A 105 -7.65 -24.15 9.50
C VAL A 105 -6.46 -23.53 10.20
N GLY A 106 -6.62 -23.02 11.42
CA GLY A 106 -5.50 -22.42 12.12
C GLY A 106 -5.94 -21.35 13.07
N ARG A 107 -5.03 -20.43 13.37
CA ARG A 107 -5.30 -19.29 14.22
C ARG A 107 -5.30 -18.03 13.36
N GLY A 108 -6.43 -17.35 13.31
CA GLY A 108 -6.50 -16.11 12.55
C GLY A 108 -5.84 -14.98 13.32
N GLU A 109 -5.07 -14.15 12.61
CA GLU A 109 -4.35 -13.05 13.24
C GLU A 109 -4.69 -11.70 12.61
N GLY A 110 -5.58 -11.68 11.64
CA GLY A 110 -5.99 -10.43 11.03
C GLY A 110 -6.83 -10.68 9.80
N TYR A 111 -7.26 -9.60 9.20
CA TYR A 111 -8.03 -9.67 7.96
C TYR A 111 -7.91 -8.33 7.24
N SER A 112 -8.31 -8.33 5.97
CA SER A 112 -8.39 -7.09 5.20
C SER A 112 -9.73 -7.06 4.48
N VAL A 113 -10.20 -5.84 4.20
CA VAL A 113 -11.46 -5.64 3.50
C VAL A 113 -11.21 -4.67 2.37
N THR A 114 -11.50 -5.08 1.13
CA THR A 114 -11.32 -4.24 -0.02
C THR A 114 -12.56 -4.34 -0.90
N PHE A 115 -13.10 -3.18 -1.25
CA PHE A 115 -14.22 -3.09 -2.17
C PHE A 115 -13.72 -2.59 -3.51
N TYR A 116 -14.33 -3.07 -4.58
CA TYR A 116 -13.97 -2.68 -5.93
C TYR A 116 -15.19 -2.07 -6.60
N GLY A 117 -14.96 -1.05 -7.39
CA GLY A 117 -16.07 -0.45 -8.10
C GLY A 117 -15.64 0.79 -8.87
N CYS A 118 -16.56 1.74 -8.98
CA CYS A 118 -16.35 2.98 -9.71
C CYS A 118 -16.50 4.15 -8.72
N CYS A 119 -15.47 4.97 -8.58
CA CYS A 119 -15.50 6.06 -7.63
C CYS A 119 -16.44 7.17 -8.09
N ASN A 120 -16.81 8.06 -7.16
CA ASN A 120 -17.77 9.12 -7.46
C ASN A 120 -17.29 10.04 -8.58
N ALA A 121 -15.98 10.29 -8.66
CA ALA A 121 -15.46 11.14 -9.72
C ALA A 121 -15.69 10.50 -11.10
N CYS A 122 -15.48 9.19 -11.21
CA CYS A 122 -15.73 8.49 -12.47
C CYS A 122 -17.21 8.39 -12.78
N LEU A 123 -18.05 8.19 -11.76
CA LEU A 123 -19.50 8.17 -11.96
C LEU A 123 -19.98 9.52 -12.45
N ALA A 124 -19.42 10.59 -11.92
CA ALA A 124 -19.81 11.95 -12.32
C ALA A 124 -19.46 12.23 -13.77
N LYS A 125 -18.46 11.55 -14.32
CA LYS A 125 -18.11 11.68 -15.73
C LYS A 125 -19.02 10.88 -16.62
N LYS A 126 -19.95 10.13 -16.04
CA LYS A 126 -20.89 9.28 -16.79
C LYS A 126 -20.17 8.23 -17.60
N GLU A 127 -19.02 7.80 -17.12
CA GLU A 127 -18.30 6.74 -17.80
C GLU A 127 -18.74 5.41 -17.27
N SER A 128 -18.71 4.46 -18.19
CA SER A 128 -19.07 3.11 -17.85
C SER A 128 -18.04 2.53 -16.90
N CYS A 129 -18.46 2.02 -15.80
CA CYS A 129 -17.56 1.40 -14.83
C CYS A 129 -17.94 -0.05 -14.58
#